data_18737ae2a487415b765d85d7c34a11bd
#
_entry.id   18737ae2a487415b765d85d7c34a11bd
#
_cell.length_a   1.000
_cell.length_b   1.000
_cell.length_c   1.000
_cell.angle_alpha   90.00
_cell.angle_beta   90.00
_cell.angle_gamma   90.00
#
_symmetry.space_group_name_H-M   'P 1'
#
loop_
_entity.id
_entity.type
_entity.pdbx_description
1 polymer ?
#
loop_
_entity_poly.entity_id
_entity_poly.type
_entity_poly.pdbx_seq_one_letter_code
_entity_poly.pdbx_strand_id
1 'polypeptide(L)'
;MTILPRGGALGMALITKPQDKHLYRRSELEKELMVLLGGRNAELLIFGKASSGAAQDLQEASRISLVARLGFGSDGSLFNLAALPRDASLQLEGAIEQTDRLLRQMNARCFDLLERNESILREVTTELSKSETIPGSYVYDLIRRSGAPQPEVCDAIGLSEAACSPATRG
;
A
#
# COMPACT_ATOMS: atom_id res chain seq x y z
N MET A 1 5.85 -0.39 -14.15
CA MET A 1 5.45 -1.76 -13.73
C MET A 1 5.58 -2.71 -14.91
N THR A 2 5.80 -4.00 -14.65
CA THR A 2 6.02 -5.02 -15.69
C THR A 2 5.40 -6.36 -15.29
N ILE A 3 4.93 -7.11 -16.28
CA ILE A 3 4.47 -8.50 -16.12
C ILE A 3 5.51 -9.53 -16.61
N LEU A 4 6.70 -9.07 -17.01
CA LEU A 4 7.80 -9.96 -17.35
C LEU A 4 8.36 -10.61 -16.08
N PRO A 5 8.49 -11.96 -16.05
CA PRO A 5 9.03 -12.67 -14.89
C PRO A 5 10.47 -12.26 -14.59
N ARG A 6 10.77 -11.97 -13.32
CA ARG A 6 12.13 -11.67 -12.84
C ARG A 6 12.35 -12.27 -11.45
N GLY A 7 13.41 -13.03 -11.26
CA GLY A 7 13.84 -13.50 -9.94
C GLY A 7 12.80 -14.30 -9.16
N GLY A 8 11.90 -15.04 -9.84
CA GLY A 8 10.84 -15.81 -9.21
C GLY A 8 9.51 -15.05 -9.04
N ALA A 9 9.46 -13.74 -9.29
CA ALA A 9 8.22 -12.98 -9.36
C ALA A 9 7.63 -13.03 -10.78
N LEU A 10 6.32 -13.20 -10.90
CA LEU A 10 5.60 -13.24 -12.18
C LEU A 10 5.38 -11.85 -12.78
N GLY A 11 5.64 -10.81 -12.02
CA GLY A 11 5.57 -9.41 -12.40
C GLY A 11 6.06 -8.52 -11.28
N MET A 12 6.31 -7.23 -11.56
CA MET A 12 6.82 -6.29 -10.58
C MET A 12 6.30 -4.87 -10.80
N ALA A 13 5.86 -4.23 -9.73
CA ALA A 13 5.69 -2.79 -9.66
C ALA A 13 6.82 -2.18 -8.84
N LEU A 14 7.71 -1.42 -9.48
CA LEU A 14 8.75 -0.69 -8.76
C LEU A 14 8.18 0.63 -8.25
N ILE A 15 8.11 0.77 -6.94
CA ILE A 15 7.72 2.00 -6.25
C ILE A 15 9.00 2.62 -5.70
N THR A 16 9.38 3.79 -6.24
CA THR A 16 10.56 4.52 -5.77
C THR A 16 10.19 5.24 -4.47
N LYS A 17 10.83 4.84 -3.36
CA LYS A 17 10.73 5.59 -2.10
C LYS A 17 11.87 6.62 -2.05
N PRO A 18 11.67 7.81 -1.43
CA PRO A 18 12.78 8.73 -1.15
C PRO A 18 13.84 8.02 -0.33
N GLN A 19 15.11 8.12 -0.74
CA GLN A 19 16.22 7.32 -0.18
C GLN A 19 16.54 7.63 1.30
N ASP A 20 16.12 8.78 1.83
CA ASP A 20 16.51 9.26 3.17
C ASP A 20 15.36 9.32 4.18
N LYS A 21 14.29 8.55 3.98
CA LYS A 21 13.15 8.59 4.90
C LYS A 21 13.33 7.59 6.03
N HIS A 22 13.75 8.07 7.20
CA HIS A 22 13.94 7.28 8.42
C HIS A 22 12.78 7.37 9.42
N LEU A 23 11.85 8.32 9.23
CA LEU A 23 10.72 8.54 10.13
C LEU A 23 9.40 8.33 9.37
N TYR A 24 8.53 7.50 9.91
CA TYR A 24 7.22 7.19 9.34
C TYR A 24 6.12 7.67 10.28
N ARG A 25 5.14 8.38 9.71
CA ARG A 25 3.89 8.70 10.40
C ARG A 25 2.90 7.54 10.24
N ARG A 26 1.93 7.47 11.13
CA ARG A 26 0.86 6.45 11.06
C ARG A 26 0.17 6.43 9.67
N SER A 27 -0.19 7.60 9.14
CA SER A 27 -0.84 7.72 7.82
C SER A 27 -0.02 7.13 6.67
N GLU A 28 1.30 7.18 6.77
CA GLU A 28 2.21 6.61 5.76
C GLU A 28 2.28 5.10 5.84
N LEU A 29 2.26 4.56 7.07
CA LEU A 29 2.18 3.11 7.28
C LEU A 29 0.84 2.56 6.81
N GLU A 30 -0.26 3.28 7.04
CA GLU A 30 -1.58 2.89 6.51
C GLU A 30 -1.59 2.87 4.98
N LYS A 31 -0.99 3.85 4.31
CA LYS A 31 -0.81 3.85 2.85
C LYS A 31 0.03 2.65 2.37
N GLU A 32 1.12 2.35 3.06
CA GLU A 32 1.97 1.19 2.73
C GLU A 32 1.22 -0.14 2.90
N LEU A 33 0.42 -0.28 3.95
CA LEU A 33 -0.44 -1.45 4.14
C LEU A 33 -1.44 -1.60 2.98
N MET A 34 -2.06 -0.49 2.52
CA MET A 34 -2.98 -0.53 1.39
C MET A 34 -2.27 -0.93 0.08
N VAL A 35 -1.03 -0.51 -0.13
CA VAL A 35 -0.23 -0.92 -1.30
C VAL A 35 0.02 -2.43 -1.28
N LEU A 36 0.43 -3.00 -0.15
CA LEU A 36 0.68 -4.43 0.01
C LEU A 36 -0.61 -5.26 -0.17
N LEU A 37 -1.74 -4.75 0.29
CA LEU A 37 -3.04 -5.41 0.14
C LEU A 37 -3.66 -5.25 -1.26
N GLY A 38 -3.12 -4.37 -2.09
CA GLY A 38 -3.68 -3.99 -3.39
C GLY A 38 -3.83 -5.16 -4.35
N GLY A 39 -2.79 -5.98 -4.52
CA GLY A 39 -2.81 -7.13 -5.42
C GLY A 39 -3.90 -8.14 -5.06
N ARG A 40 -3.98 -8.49 -3.76
CA ARG A 40 -4.99 -9.39 -3.23
C ARG A 40 -6.41 -8.85 -3.45
N ASN A 41 -6.63 -7.56 -3.20
CA ASN A 41 -7.94 -6.94 -3.38
C ASN A 41 -8.33 -6.82 -4.85
N ALA A 42 -7.37 -6.60 -5.75
CA ALA A 42 -7.62 -6.63 -7.19
C ALA A 42 -8.06 -8.02 -7.65
N GLU A 43 -7.43 -9.10 -7.17
CA GLU A 43 -7.88 -10.48 -7.44
C GLU A 43 -9.29 -10.73 -6.91
N LEU A 44 -9.59 -10.31 -5.69
CA LEU A 44 -10.94 -10.45 -5.11
C LEU A 44 -11.98 -9.71 -5.92
N LEU A 45 -11.69 -8.47 -6.35
CA LEU A 45 -12.61 -7.65 -7.13
C LEU A 45 -12.89 -8.26 -8.51
N ILE A 46 -11.86 -8.76 -9.19
CA ILE A 46 -11.99 -9.24 -10.58
C ILE A 46 -12.40 -10.70 -10.66
N PHE A 47 -11.88 -11.57 -9.78
CA PHE A 47 -12.06 -13.02 -9.84
C PHE A 47 -12.92 -13.58 -8.71
N GLY A 48 -13.32 -12.75 -7.74
CA GLY A 48 -14.08 -13.17 -6.55
C GLY A 48 -13.29 -14.03 -5.56
N LYS A 49 -12.01 -14.28 -5.81
CA LYS A 49 -11.13 -15.08 -4.94
C LYS A 49 -9.68 -14.61 -5.06
N ALA A 50 -8.94 -14.67 -3.96
CA ALA A 50 -7.52 -14.38 -3.93
C ALA A 50 -6.69 -15.66 -4.13
N SER A 51 -5.55 -15.52 -4.80
CA SER A 51 -4.56 -16.58 -4.96
C SER A 51 -3.50 -16.57 -3.85
N SER A 52 -2.61 -17.55 -3.86
CA SER A 52 -1.44 -17.59 -2.98
C SER A 52 -0.37 -16.56 -3.35
N GLY A 53 -0.49 -15.88 -4.50
CA GLY A 53 0.47 -14.87 -4.96
C GLY A 53 0.65 -13.70 -3.99
N ALA A 54 -0.39 -13.38 -3.22
CA ALA A 54 -0.37 -12.31 -2.22
C ALA A 54 0.19 -12.73 -0.84
N ALA A 55 0.68 -13.96 -0.67
CA ALA A 55 1.09 -14.46 0.65
C ALA A 55 2.26 -13.67 1.24
N GLN A 56 3.24 -13.29 0.42
CA GLN A 56 4.40 -12.51 0.86
C GLN A 56 4.00 -11.08 1.24
N ASP A 57 3.14 -10.43 0.45
CA ASP A 57 2.64 -9.10 0.74
C ASP A 57 1.82 -9.08 2.04
N LEU A 58 1.01 -10.11 2.28
CA LEU A 58 0.25 -10.25 3.52
C LEU A 58 1.14 -10.48 4.74
N GLN A 59 2.24 -11.24 4.58
CA GLN A 59 3.23 -11.43 5.64
C GLN A 59 3.90 -10.10 5.98
N GLU A 60 4.31 -9.32 5.00
CA GLU A 60 4.95 -8.01 5.22
C GLU A 60 3.95 -7.01 5.80
N ALA A 61 2.70 -6.98 5.33
CA ALA A 61 1.65 -6.15 5.90
C ALA A 61 1.41 -6.48 7.38
N SER A 62 1.41 -7.76 7.74
CA SER A 62 1.27 -8.21 9.15
C SER A 62 2.45 -7.72 9.99
N ARG A 63 3.68 -7.85 9.49
CA ARG A 63 4.89 -7.38 10.16
C ARG A 63 4.87 -5.86 10.40
N ILE A 64 4.56 -5.08 9.36
CA ILE A 64 4.49 -3.61 9.44
C ILE A 64 3.40 -3.20 10.43
N SER A 65 2.21 -3.81 10.37
CA SER A 65 1.09 -3.51 11.24
C SER A 65 1.43 -3.79 12.71
N LEU A 66 2.08 -4.91 12.98
CA LEU A 66 2.53 -5.28 14.33
C LEU A 66 3.55 -4.28 14.87
N VAL A 67 4.58 -3.94 14.07
CA VAL A 67 5.62 -2.98 14.46
C VAL A 67 5.05 -1.59 14.66
N ALA A 68 4.14 -1.14 13.78
CA ALA A 68 3.51 0.16 13.89
C ALA A 68 2.71 0.31 15.19
N ARG A 69 2.01 -0.73 15.62
CA ARG A 69 1.23 -0.70 16.86
C ARG A 69 2.09 -0.81 18.10
N LEU A 70 3.02 -1.74 18.11
CA LEU A 70 3.75 -2.15 19.31
C LEU A 70 5.10 -1.46 19.46
N GLY A 71 5.65 -0.93 18.34
CA GLY A 71 6.94 -0.28 18.32
C GLY A 71 6.90 1.24 18.45
N PHE A 72 5.84 1.88 17.91
CA PHE A 72 5.80 3.35 17.79
C PHE A 72 4.71 4.02 18.63
N GLY A 73 3.92 3.27 19.40
CA GLY A 73 2.81 3.85 20.18
C GLY A 73 1.76 4.55 19.29
N SER A 74 1.59 4.11 18.04
CA SER A 74 0.79 4.79 17.01
C SER A 74 -0.71 4.86 17.32
N ASP A 75 -1.18 4.09 18.30
CA ASP A 75 -2.56 4.03 18.77
C ASP A 75 -2.79 4.72 20.13
N GLY A 76 -1.82 5.52 20.57
CA GLY A 76 -1.84 6.18 21.88
C GLY A 76 -1.19 5.35 23.01
N SER A 77 -0.78 4.12 22.73
CA SER A 77 0.02 3.32 23.67
C SER A 77 1.45 3.83 23.70
N LEU A 78 1.99 4.08 24.87
CA LEU A 78 3.41 4.43 25.06
C LEU A 78 4.27 3.19 25.30
N PHE A 79 3.67 2.01 25.20
CA PHE A 79 4.36 0.74 25.42
C PHE A 79 5.03 0.26 24.13
N ASN A 80 6.33 -0.06 24.22
CA ASN A 80 7.10 -0.62 23.13
C ASN A 80 7.35 -2.12 23.36
N LEU A 81 6.87 -2.97 22.46
CA LEU A 81 6.98 -4.43 22.57
C LEU A 81 8.44 -4.92 22.63
N ALA A 82 9.38 -4.17 22.03
CA ALA A 82 10.79 -4.54 22.10
C ALA A 82 11.36 -4.52 23.54
N ALA A 83 10.64 -3.90 24.49
CA ALA A 83 10.98 -3.91 25.90
C ALA A 83 10.55 -5.22 26.62
N LEU A 84 9.75 -6.09 25.97
CA LEU A 84 9.33 -7.35 26.54
C LEU A 84 10.39 -8.45 26.38
N PRO A 85 10.50 -9.36 27.38
CA PRO A 85 11.24 -10.61 27.20
C PRO A 85 10.64 -11.42 26.03
N ARG A 86 11.49 -12.17 25.32
CA ARG A 86 11.08 -12.94 24.12
C ARG A 86 10.08 -14.08 24.40
N ASP A 87 9.90 -14.42 25.68
CA ASP A 87 9.00 -15.47 26.18
C ASP A 87 7.64 -14.95 26.71
N ALA A 88 7.38 -13.65 26.58
CA ALA A 88 6.12 -13.02 27.02
C ALA A 88 4.95 -13.33 26.06
N SER A 89 4.63 -14.60 25.86
CA SER A 89 3.64 -15.09 24.89
C SER A 89 2.19 -14.65 25.17
N LEU A 90 1.82 -14.46 26.43
CA LEU A 90 0.45 -14.12 26.84
C LEU A 90 0.00 -12.70 26.47
N GLN A 91 0.95 -11.80 26.18
CA GLN A 91 0.62 -10.42 25.78
C GLN A 91 0.49 -10.26 24.26
N LEU A 92 0.85 -11.29 23.49
CA LEU A 92 0.75 -11.28 22.04
C LEU A 92 -0.69 -11.47 21.53
N GLU A 93 -1.56 -12.16 22.26
CA GLU A 93 -2.93 -12.45 21.80
C GLU A 93 -3.72 -11.17 21.54
N GLY A 94 -3.76 -10.25 22.47
CA GLY A 94 -4.41 -8.95 22.28
C GLY A 94 -3.76 -8.10 21.17
N ALA A 95 -2.44 -8.22 20.99
CA ALA A 95 -1.72 -7.54 19.93
C ALA A 95 -2.06 -8.12 18.55
N ILE A 96 -2.21 -9.43 18.44
CA ILE A 96 -2.61 -10.11 17.20
C ILE A 96 -4.01 -9.70 16.79
N GLU A 97 -4.98 -9.73 17.72
CA GLU A 97 -6.37 -9.30 17.43
C GLU A 97 -6.45 -7.85 16.95
N GLN A 98 -5.71 -6.97 17.61
CA GLN A 98 -5.68 -5.56 17.25
C GLN A 98 -4.99 -5.34 15.89
N THR A 99 -3.94 -6.10 15.61
CA THR A 99 -3.24 -6.08 14.30
C THR A 99 -4.16 -6.57 13.19
N ASP A 100 -4.88 -7.67 13.39
CA ASP A 100 -5.86 -8.19 12.44
C ASP A 100 -6.99 -7.19 12.20
N ARG A 101 -7.47 -6.51 13.24
CA ARG A 101 -8.48 -5.44 13.11
C ARG A 101 -7.99 -4.30 12.23
N LEU A 102 -6.74 -3.84 12.40
CA LEU A 102 -6.15 -2.80 11.55
C LEU A 102 -6.02 -3.29 10.10
N LEU A 103 -5.53 -4.51 9.89
CA LEU A 103 -5.40 -5.10 8.56
C LEU A 103 -6.76 -5.22 7.87
N ARG A 104 -7.81 -5.66 8.56
CA ARG A 104 -9.19 -5.71 8.03
C ARG A 104 -9.69 -4.32 7.64
N GLN A 105 -9.44 -3.32 8.46
CA GLN A 105 -9.80 -1.94 8.17
C GLN A 105 -9.09 -1.42 6.92
N MET A 106 -7.79 -1.64 6.79
CA MET A 106 -7.02 -1.23 5.61
C MET A 106 -7.44 -2.03 4.37
N ASN A 107 -7.75 -3.33 4.54
CA ASN A 107 -8.25 -4.17 3.45
C ASN A 107 -9.58 -3.65 2.90
N ALA A 108 -10.53 -3.30 3.77
CA ALA A 108 -11.81 -2.73 3.34
C ALA A 108 -11.62 -1.40 2.59
N ARG A 109 -10.79 -0.49 3.13
CA ARG A 109 -10.49 0.80 2.47
C ARG A 109 -9.80 0.60 1.11
N CYS A 110 -8.90 -0.38 1.01
CA CYS A 110 -8.22 -0.71 -0.24
C CYS A 110 -9.21 -1.27 -1.27
N PHE A 111 -10.10 -2.18 -0.84
CA PHE A 111 -11.13 -2.76 -1.71
C PHE A 111 -12.06 -1.68 -2.26
N ASP A 112 -12.61 -0.83 -1.38
CA ASP A 112 -13.47 0.30 -1.78
C ASP A 112 -12.78 1.26 -2.76
N LEU A 113 -11.48 1.51 -2.56
CA LEU A 113 -10.70 2.35 -3.46
C LEU A 113 -10.58 1.70 -4.85
N LEU A 114 -10.28 0.41 -4.92
CA LEU A 114 -10.16 -0.32 -6.19
C LEU A 114 -11.51 -0.47 -6.88
N GLU A 115 -12.58 -0.74 -6.14
CA GLU A 115 -13.93 -0.83 -6.69
C GLU A 115 -14.37 0.48 -7.37
N ARG A 116 -14.16 1.62 -6.70
CA ARG A 116 -14.47 2.94 -7.28
C ARG A 116 -13.62 3.27 -8.51
N ASN A 117 -12.47 2.65 -8.67
CA ASN A 117 -11.52 2.89 -9.75
C ASN A 117 -11.33 1.65 -10.64
N GLU A 118 -12.31 0.75 -10.69
CA GLU A 118 -12.22 -0.51 -11.45
C GLU A 118 -11.92 -0.27 -12.94
N SER A 119 -12.48 0.78 -13.53
CA SER A 119 -12.22 1.14 -14.93
C SER A 119 -10.72 1.41 -15.20
N ILE A 120 -10.07 2.14 -14.27
CA ILE A 120 -8.63 2.42 -14.34
C ILE A 120 -7.83 1.12 -14.21
N LEU A 121 -8.21 0.26 -13.26
CA LEU A 121 -7.56 -1.03 -13.05
C LEU A 121 -7.62 -1.89 -14.33
N ARG A 122 -8.78 -1.95 -14.98
CA ARG A 122 -8.97 -2.69 -16.23
C ARG A 122 -8.18 -2.09 -17.41
N GLU A 123 -8.11 -0.77 -17.51
CA GLU A 123 -7.33 -0.09 -18.56
C GLU A 123 -5.83 -0.34 -18.39
N VAL A 124 -5.30 -0.21 -17.15
CA VAL A 124 -3.92 -0.53 -16.83
C VAL A 124 -3.60 -2.01 -17.15
N THR A 125 -4.50 -2.92 -16.81
CA THR A 125 -4.33 -4.35 -17.08
C THR A 125 -4.30 -4.62 -18.58
N THR A 126 -5.19 -3.98 -19.34
CA THR A 126 -5.25 -4.13 -20.80
C THR A 126 -3.97 -3.64 -21.45
N GLU A 127 -3.46 -2.49 -21.02
CA GLU A 127 -2.21 -1.95 -21.56
C GLU A 127 -0.99 -2.79 -21.17
N LEU A 128 -0.92 -3.26 -19.92
CA LEU A 128 0.14 -4.19 -19.49
C LEU A 128 0.12 -5.50 -20.28
N SER A 129 -1.06 -6.02 -20.61
CA SER A 129 -1.18 -7.26 -21.41
C SER A 129 -0.68 -7.07 -22.84
N LYS A 130 -0.71 -5.85 -23.38
CA LYS A 130 -0.22 -5.53 -24.73
C LYS A 130 1.28 -5.19 -24.74
N SER A 131 1.69 -4.35 -23.80
CA SER A 131 3.01 -3.71 -23.82
C SER A 131 4.00 -4.41 -22.87
N GLU A 132 3.54 -5.38 -22.04
CA GLU A 132 4.29 -6.12 -21.04
C GLU A 132 4.97 -5.24 -19.98
N THR A 133 5.24 -3.99 -20.28
CA THR A 133 5.86 -3.00 -19.39
C THR A 133 5.29 -1.63 -19.66
N ILE A 134 4.82 -0.94 -18.61
CA ILE A 134 4.35 0.45 -18.68
C ILE A 134 5.08 1.34 -17.67
N PRO A 135 5.35 2.62 -18.04
CA PRO A 135 5.91 3.58 -17.09
C PRO A 135 4.87 3.96 -16.01
N GLY A 136 5.34 4.37 -14.84
CA GLY A 136 4.45 4.83 -13.77
C GLY A 136 3.64 6.09 -14.17
N SER A 137 4.23 6.97 -15.00
CA SER A 137 3.55 8.17 -15.53
C SER A 137 2.25 7.84 -16.25
N TYR A 138 2.19 6.73 -16.97
CA TYR A 138 0.96 6.28 -17.66
C TYR A 138 -0.20 6.11 -16.67
N VAL A 139 0.05 5.45 -15.53
CA VAL A 139 -0.97 5.24 -14.49
C VAL A 139 -1.40 6.58 -13.87
N TYR A 140 -0.46 7.47 -13.58
CA TYR A 140 -0.78 8.80 -13.07
C TYR A 140 -1.62 9.63 -14.05
N ASP A 141 -1.34 9.54 -15.35
CA ASP A 141 -2.12 10.24 -16.38
C ASP A 141 -3.53 9.68 -16.51
N LEU A 142 -3.72 8.36 -16.33
CA LEU A 142 -5.04 7.75 -16.27
C LEU A 142 -5.85 8.25 -15.07
N ILE A 143 -5.26 8.23 -13.88
CA ILE A 143 -5.89 8.73 -12.65
C ILE A 143 -6.29 10.21 -12.81
N ARG A 144 -5.42 11.03 -13.39
CA ARG A 144 -5.68 12.46 -13.61
C ARG A 144 -6.84 12.68 -14.59
N ARG A 145 -6.92 11.89 -15.66
CA ARG A 145 -7.99 11.98 -16.68
C ARG A 145 -9.33 11.49 -16.17
N SER A 146 -9.35 10.51 -15.30
CA SER A 146 -10.58 9.95 -14.73
C SER A 146 -11.26 10.87 -13.70
N GLY A 147 -10.60 11.95 -13.26
CA GLY A 147 -11.09 12.80 -12.16
C GLY A 147 -11.13 12.09 -10.81
N ALA A 148 -10.54 10.90 -10.72
CA ALA A 148 -10.40 10.21 -9.45
C ALA A 148 -9.63 11.09 -8.46
N PRO A 149 -10.01 11.09 -7.16
CA PRO A 149 -9.26 11.84 -6.16
C PRO A 149 -7.81 11.37 -6.20
N GLN A 150 -6.92 12.32 -6.50
CA GLN A 150 -5.49 12.02 -6.55
C GLN A 150 -5.08 11.56 -5.15
N PRO A 151 -4.36 10.44 -5.01
CA PRO A 151 -3.66 10.20 -3.76
C PRO A 151 -2.82 11.44 -3.50
N GLU A 152 -2.89 12.00 -2.29
CA GLU A 152 -2.10 13.16 -1.88
C GLU A 152 -0.61 12.80 -2.01
N VAL A 153 -0.09 12.93 -3.23
CA VAL A 153 1.28 12.55 -3.60
C VAL A 153 2.27 13.50 -2.91
N CYS A 154 1.82 14.71 -2.60
CA CYS A 154 2.63 15.72 -1.92
C CYS A 154 3.06 15.27 -0.52
N ASP A 155 2.19 14.58 0.23
CA ASP A 155 2.54 14.07 1.55
C ASP A 155 3.47 12.83 1.51
N ALA A 156 3.41 12.07 0.43
CA ALA A 156 4.23 10.85 0.31
C ALA A 156 5.70 11.14 -0.04
N ILE A 157 6.01 12.31 -0.61
CA ILE A 157 7.36 12.66 -1.07
C ILE A 157 7.98 13.78 -0.22
N GLY A 158 7.28 14.30 0.80
CA GLY A 158 7.81 15.37 1.65
C GLY A 158 8.06 16.72 0.92
N LEU A 159 7.46 16.90 -0.25
CA LEU A 159 7.50 18.16 -0.98
C LEU A 159 6.47 19.11 -0.37
N SER A 160 6.89 20.36 -0.07
CA SER A 160 6.00 21.40 0.40
C SER A 160 4.90 21.70 -0.64
N GLU A 161 3.71 22.11 -0.20
CA GLU A 161 2.57 22.49 -1.05
C GLU A 161 2.91 23.43 -2.21
N ALA A 162 3.98 24.21 -2.08
CA ALA A 162 4.48 25.11 -3.11
C ALA A 162 4.98 24.42 -4.39
N ALA A 163 5.37 23.15 -4.32
CA ALA A 163 5.85 22.38 -5.47
C ALA A 163 4.73 21.69 -6.26
N CYS A 164 3.50 21.65 -5.71
CA CYS A 164 2.35 20.95 -6.30
C CYS A 164 1.36 21.90 -7.01
N SER A 165 1.61 23.22 -7.01
CA SER A 165 0.76 24.20 -7.69
C SER A 165 1.06 24.17 -9.20
N PRO A 166 0.05 24.02 -10.09
CA PRO A 166 0.28 24.14 -11.50
C PRO A 166 0.76 25.56 -11.80
N ALA A 167 1.95 25.67 -12.39
CA ALA A 167 2.46 26.94 -12.87
C ALA A 167 1.45 27.53 -13.88
N THR A 168 0.69 28.53 -13.44
CA THR A 168 -0.05 29.43 -14.33
C THR A 168 1.00 30.16 -15.16
N ARG A 169 1.23 29.69 -16.37
CA ARG A 169 1.94 30.47 -17.38
C ARG A 169 0.95 31.52 -17.89
N GLY A 170 1.23 32.79 -17.54
CA GLY A 170 0.72 33.96 -18.25
C GLY A 170 1.41 34.10 -19.61
#